data_2c5a6d8fb1e5b5746f4cc29115b7fecd
#
_entry.id   2c5a6d8fb1e5b5746f4cc29115b7fecd
#
_cell.length_a   1.000
_cell.length_b   1.000
_cell.length_c   1.000
_cell.angle_alpha   90.00
_cell.angle_beta   90.00
_cell.angle_gamma   90.00
#
_symmetry.space_group_name_H-M   'P 1'
#
loop_
_entity.id
_entity.type
_entity.pdbx_description
1 polymer ?
#
loop_
_entity_poly.entity_id
_entity_poly.type
_entity_poly.pdbx_seq_one_letter_code
_entity_poly.pdbx_strand_id
1 'polypeptide(L)'
;MEVRIYDRDLNFKGVIENHTSLIWTRKYYEPGNFEIHAPITEQNLRLLAKGNIISKRGSSEAGVIEDIENEESDLKNEITAKGRFLSSYMDRRLIKSTVNFSGKIEVAMRNLLSGVTAIPLVELGTLNGFTEKVEFQATMKNLMTYETKLAKAGTIGYRFRPDFRNRKIIFETYKGTDRTTAQGINSRVIFSESYNNLNNVIYKYNDQQ
;
A
#
# COMPACT_ATOMS: atom_id res chain seq x y z
N MET A 1 15.12 1.56 -13.60
CA MET A 1 13.73 1.07 -13.35
C MET A 1 12.78 2.23 -13.62
N GLU A 2 11.68 2.04 -14.33
CA GLU A 2 10.77 3.13 -14.74
C GLU A 2 9.83 3.51 -13.59
N VAL A 3 9.81 4.81 -13.27
CA VAL A 3 8.92 5.41 -12.26
C VAL A 3 8.05 6.46 -12.95
N ARG A 4 6.73 6.25 -12.92
CA ARG A 4 5.75 7.14 -13.55
C ARG A 4 5.03 7.98 -12.51
N ILE A 5 4.80 9.24 -12.87
CA ILE A 5 4.12 10.21 -12.01
C ILE A 5 2.78 10.59 -12.64
N TYR A 6 1.77 10.65 -11.80
CA TYR A 6 0.40 11.03 -12.13
C TYR A 6 -0.08 12.12 -11.17
N ASP A 7 -1.09 12.88 -11.57
CA ASP A 7 -1.79 13.76 -10.66
C ASP A 7 -2.82 13.00 -9.80
N ARG A 8 -3.56 13.74 -8.97
CA ARG A 8 -4.59 13.16 -8.08
C ARG A 8 -5.77 12.54 -8.82
N ASP A 9 -5.99 12.97 -10.07
CA ASP A 9 -7.05 12.47 -10.95
C ASP A 9 -6.56 11.35 -11.87
N LEU A 10 -5.36 10.82 -11.58
CA LEU A 10 -4.68 9.74 -12.32
C LEU A 10 -4.31 10.13 -13.76
N ASN A 11 -4.19 11.41 -14.08
CA ASN A 11 -3.63 11.84 -15.37
C ASN A 11 -2.11 11.73 -15.33
N PHE A 12 -1.52 11.23 -16.40
CA PHE A 12 -0.07 11.09 -16.54
C PHE A 12 0.63 12.46 -16.59
N LYS A 13 1.70 12.62 -15.81
CA LYS A 13 2.50 13.85 -15.75
C LYS A 13 3.91 13.68 -16.30
N GLY A 14 4.50 12.51 -16.18
CA GLY A 14 5.86 12.26 -16.66
C GLY A 14 6.50 11.05 -16.02
N VAL A 15 7.79 10.87 -16.32
CA VAL A 15 8.63 9.76 -15.83
C VAL A 15 9.85 10.33 -15.12
N ILE A 16 10.23 9.69 -14.03
CA ILE A 16 11.51 9.91 -13.34
C ILE A 16 12.46 8.79 -13.77
N GLU A 17 13.46 9.13 -14.55
CA GLU A 17 14.44 8.17 -15.08
C GLU A 17 15.76 8.19 -14.32
N ASN A 18 16.07 9.34 -13.71
CA ASN A 18 17.36 9.65 -13.08
C ASN A 18 17.35 9.54 -11.55
N HIS A 19 16.39 8.77 -10.97
CA HIS A 19 16.41 8.53 -9.53
C HIS A 19 17.65 7.72 -9.13
N THR A 20 18.24 8.09 -7.99
CA THR A 20 19.42 7.45 -7.41
C THR A 20 19.05 6.25 -6.54
N SER A 21 17.90 6.34 -5.88
CA SER A 21 17.37 5.28 -5.01
C SER A 21 15.84 5.23 -5.06
N LEU A 22 15.29 4.04 -4.91
CA LEU A 22 13.86 3.82 -4.69
C LEU A 22 13.65 2.69 -3.70
N ILE A 23 13.16 3.01 -2.53
CA ILE A 23 12.70 2.06 -1.53
C ILE A 23 11.20 1.89 -1.72
N TRP A 24 10.74 0.63 -1.87
CA TRP A 24 9.34 0.31 -2.15
C TRP A 24 8.89 -0.82 -1.23
N THR A 25 8.28 -0.47 -0.09
CA THR A 25 7.92 -1.40 0.97
C THR A 25 6.44 -1.77 0.87
N ARG A 26 6.16 -3.03 0.53
CA ARG A 26 4.80 -3.58 0.55
C ARG A 26 4.47 -4.17 1.91
N LYS A 27 3.25 -3.93 2.37
CA LYS A 27 2.70 -4.52 3.59
C LYS A 27 1.44 -5.31 3.24
N TYR A 28 1.19 -6.38 3.99
CA TYR A 28 0.08 -7.29 3.70
C TYR A 28 -1.25 -6.79 4.27
N TYR A 29 -1.24 -6.26 5.50
CA TYR A 29 -2.43 -5.83 6.23
C TYR A 29 -2.60 -4.31 6.34
N GLU A 30 -1.67 -3.56 5.81
CA GLU A 30 -1.59 -2.11 5.95
C GLU A 30 -1.11 -1.48 4.65
N PRO A 31 -1.31 -0.17 4.44
CA PRO A 31 -0.67 0.53 3.34
C PRO A 31 0.85 0.38 3.42
N GLY A 32 1.48 0.01 2.32
CA GLY A 32 2.91 0.10 2.16
C GLY A 32 3.38 1.55 2.07
N ASN A 33 4.67 1.75 1.90
CA ASN A 33 5.28 3.07 1.74
C ASN A 33 6.38 3.05 0.68
N PHE A 34 6.80 4.23 0.29
CA PHE A 34 7.93 4.41 -0.60
C PHE A 34 8.79 5.60 -0.16
N GLU A 35 10.04 5.57 -0.61
CA GLU A 35 10.96 6.69 -0.55
C GLU A 35 11.76 6.71 -1.86
N ILE A 36 11.78 7.83 -2.55
CA ILE A 36 12.54 8.04 -3.79
C ILE A 36 13.50 9.19 -3.64
N HIS A 37 14.73 8.99 -4.11
CA HIS A 37 15.78 9.99 -4.16
C HIS A 37 16.12 10.30 -5.62
N ALA A 38 16.21 11.58 -5.98
CA ALA A 38 16.56 12.01 -7.31
C ALA A 38 17.33 13.34 -7.29
N PRO A 39 18.15 13.65 -8.30
CA PRO A 39 18.79 14.95 -8.41
C PRO A 39 17.74 16.07 -8.45
N ILE A 40 18.06 17.24 -7.86
CA ILE A 40 17.24 18.43 -7.98
C ILE A 40 17.36 18.94 -9.43
N THR A 41 16.26 18.84 -10.16
CA THR A 41 16.07 19.41 -11.49
C THR A 41 14.69 20.04 -11.57
N GLU A 42 14.47 20.98 -12.46
CA GLU A 42 13.14 21.57 -12.66
C GLU A 42 12.07 20.51 -12.93
N GLN A 43 12.40 19.50 -13.73
CA GLN A 43 11.50 18.37 -14.00
C GLN A 43 11.18 17.58 -12.75
N ASN A 44 12.18 17.18 -11.94
CA ASN A 44 11.97 16.36 -10.75
C ASN A 44 11.20 17.14 -9.68
N LEU A 45 11.50 18.41 -9.47
CA LEU A 45 10.74 19.29 -8.57
C LEU A 45 9.26 19.37 -8.95
N ARG A 46 8.97 19.51 -10.24
CA ARG A 46 7.59 19.55 -10.75
C ARG A 46 6.88 18.22 -10.62
N LEU A 47 7.57 17.10 -10.85
CA LEU A 47 6.98 15.77 -10.84
C LEU A 47 6.84 15.22 -9.42
N LEU A 48 7.84 15.38 -8.56
CA LEU A 48 7.81 14.91 -7.17
C LEU A 48 7.08 15.87 -6.23
N ALA A 49 6.04 16.54 -6.72
CA ALA A 49 5.24 17.46 -5.92
C ALA A 49 4.25 16.72 -5.00
N LYS A 50 3.98 17.32 -3.82
CA LYS A 50 3.04 16.79 -2.82
C LYS A 50 1.65 16.53 -3.41
N GLY A 51 1.14 15.34 -3.18
CA GLY A 51 -0.15 14.87 -3.65
C GLY A 51 -0.11 14.23 -5.04
N ASN A 52 0.99 14.29 -5.77
CA ASN A 52 1.16 13.49 -6.96
C ASN A 52 1.26 12.01 -6.58
N ILE A 53 0.91 11.16 -7.53
CA ILE A 53 0.90 9.71 -7.39
C ILE A 53 2.10 9.15 -8.11
N ILE A 54 2.85 8.31 -7.42
CA ILE A 54 4.01 7.60 -7.93
C ILE A 54 3.65 6.13 -8.20
N SER A 55 4.02 5.64 -9.36
CA SER A 55 3.83 4.25 -9.77
C SER A 55 5.14 3.66 -10.27
N LYS A 56 5.46 2.48 -9.78
CA LYS A 56 6.62 1.70 -10.17
C LYS A 56 6.21 0.64 -11.19
N ARG A 57 6.93 0.54 -12.30
CA ARG A 57 6.69 -0.52 -13.30
C ARG A 57 6.74 -1.91 -12.64
N GLY A 58 5.75 -2.74 -12.92
CA GLY A 58 5.61 -4.09 -12.37
C GLY A 58 5.01 -4.14 -10.95
N SER A 59 4.65 -3.00 -10.34
CA SER A 59 3.88 -2.96 -9.10
C SER A 59 2.39 -2.86 -9.38
N SER A 60 1.60 -3.61 -8.63
CA SER A 60 0.13 -3.48 -8.62
C SER A 60 -0.36 -2.35 -7.71
N GLU A 61 0.53 -1.69 -6.98
CA GLU A 61 0.22 -0.61 -6.06
C GLU A 61 0.95 0.66 -6.49
N ALA A 62 0.39 1.79 -6.13
CA ALA A 62 0.99 3.11 -6.29
C ALA A 62 0.95 3.87 -4.97
N GLY A 63 1.81 4.87 -4.83
CA GLY A 63 1.87 5.70 -3.63
C GLY A 63 1.45 7.13 -3.90
N VAL A 64 1.07 7.85 -2.86
CA VAL A 64 0.86 9.30 -2.89
C VAL A 64 2.03 9.99 -2.21
N ILE A 65 2.57 11.03 -2.84
CA ILE A 65 3.67 11.83 -2.26
C ILE A 65 3.08 12.67 -1.13
N GLU A 66 3.53 12.42 0.10
CA GLU A 66 3.05 13.09 1.32
C GLU A 66 4.09 14.03 1.91
N ASP A 67 5.37 13.72 1.72
CA ASP A 67 6.49 14.47 2.25
C ASP A 67 7.58 14.66 1.20
N ILE A 68 8.23 15.83 1.23
CA ILE A 68 9.29 16.21 0.28
C ILE A 68 10.38 16.95 1.06
N GLU A 69 11.60 16.53 0.87
CA GLU A 69 12.80 17.15 1.41
C GLU A 69 13.75 17.49 0.26
N ASN A 70 14.21 18.72 0.20
CA ASN A 70 15.23 19.17 -0.76
C ASN A 70 16.50 19.49 0.02
N GLU A 71 17.60 18.85 -0.35
CA GLU A 71 18.90 19.10 0.21
C GLU A 71 19.83 19.62 -0.90
N GLU A 72 20.22 20.88 -0.77
CA GLU A 72 21.14 21.56 -1.69
C GLU A 72 22.36 22.04 -0.91
N SER A 73 23.50 21.40 -1.13
CA SER A 73 24.78 21.72 -0.50
C SER A 73 25.91 21.43 -1.49
N ASP A 74 27.13 21.85 -1.15
CA ASP A 74 28.32 21.59 -1.98
C ASP A 74 28.56 20.08 -2.23
N LEU A 75 28.04 19.22 -1.34
CA LEU A 75 28.23 17.76 -1.39
C LEU A 75 26.99 17.00 -1.87
N LYS A 76 25.81 17.61 -1.83
CA LYS A 76 24.56 16.91 -2.13
C LYS A 76 23.56 17.86 -2.78
N ASN A 77 22.99 17.41 -3.87
CA ASN A 77 21.93 18.10 -4.61
C ASN A 77 20.83 17.07 -4.91
N GLU A 78 19.92 16.86 -3.94
CA GLU A 78 18.97 15.78 -3.98
C GLU A 78 17.59 16.19 -3.47
N ILE A 79 16.56 15.76 -4.18
CA ILE A 79 15.17 15.74 -3.72
C ILE A 79 14.83 14.35 -3.21
N THR A 80 14.30 14.26 -2.00
CA THR A 80 13.74 13.05 -1.41
C THR A 80 12.24 13.20 -1.30
N ALA A 81 11.47 12.31 -1.93
CA ALA A 81 10.02 12.28 -1.81
C ALA A 81 9.57 10.97 -1.15
N LYS A 82 8.71 11.10 -0.14
CA LYS A 82 8.20 9.97 0.67
C LYS A 82 6.68 9.96 0.67
N GLY A 83 6.13 8.78 0.91
CA GLY A 83 4.69 8.66 1.07
C GLY A 83 4.23 7.24 1.25
N ARG A 84 2.91 7.11 1.44
CA ARG A 84 2.25 5.81 1.63
C ARG A 84 1.54 5.39 0.35
N PHE A 85 1.26 4.10 0.23
CA PHE A 85 0.45 3.60 -0.88
C PHE A 85 -0.99 4.11 -0.81
N LEU A 86 -1.69 4.13 -1.94
CA LEU A 86 -3.01 4.74 -2.10
C LEU A 86 -4.06 4.25 -1.10
N SER A 87 -3.93 3.03 -0.58
CA SER A 87 -4.79 2.52 0.48
C SER A 87 -4.73 3.35 1.78
N SER A 88 -3.71 4.19 1.96
CA SER A 88 -3.65 5.19 3.03
C SER A 88 -4.75 6.26 2.96
N TYR A 89 -5.46 6.39 1.84
CA TYR A 89 -6.61 7.30 1.75
C TYR A 89 -7.74 6.91 2.72
N MET A 90 -7.80 5.66 3.12
CA MET A 90 -8.73 5.20 4.17
C MET A 90 -8.45 5.83 5.54
N ASP A 91 -7.20 6.23 5.80
CA ASP A 91 -6.82 6.91 7.04
C ASP A 91 -7.49 8.29 7.21
N ARG A 92 -7.95 8.87 6.13
CA ARG A 92 -8.65 10.17 6.09
C ARG A 92 -10.17 10.02 6.20
N ARG A 93 -10.68 8.85 6.56
CA ARG A 93 -12.12 8.55 6.66
C ARG A 93 -12.49 8.03 8.03
N LEU A 94 -13.64 8.49 8.51
CA LEU A 94 -14.24 8.05 9.77
C LEU A 94 -15.55 7.31 9.49
N ILE A 95 -15.77 6.22 10.19
CA ILE A 95 -17.04 5.51 10.23
C ILE A 95 -17.96 6.30 11.20
N LYS A 96 -18.73 7.24 10.68
CA LYS A 96 -19.51 8.19 11.47
C LYS A 96 -20.72 7.57 12.16
N SER A 97 -21.39 6.64 11.49
CA SER A 97 -22.56 5.92 12.01
C SER A 97 -22.16 4.54 12.51
N THR A 98 -22.92 4.02 13.47
CA THR A 98 -22.72 2.65 13.95
C THR A 98 -23.04 1.65 12.85
N VAL A 99 -22.06 0.80 12.56
CA VAL A 99 -22.18 -0.33 11.63
C VAL A 99 -22.12 -1.61 12.45
N ASN A 100 -23.21 -2.36 12.47
CA ASN A 100 -23.26 -3.71 13.00
C ASN A 100 -23.18 -4.68 11.81
N PHE A 101 -22.27 -5.62 11.89
CA PHE A 101 -22.06 -6.58 10.80
C PHE A 101 -21.81 -7.98 11.36
N SER A 102 -22.49 -8.97 10.75
CA SER A 102 -22.22 -10.40 10.96
C SER A 102 -22.18 -11.07 9.59
N GLY A 103 -21.09 -11.71 9.23
CA GLY A 103 -20.95 -12.34 7.93
C GLY A 103 -19.49 -12.51 7.47
N LYS A 104 -19.29 -12.64 6.16
CA LYS A 104 -17.96 -12.81 5.58
C LYS A 104 -17.10 -11.55 5.73
N ILE A 105 -15.84 -11.70 6.15
CA ILE A 105 -14.90 -10.59 6.37
C ILE A 105 -14.70 -9.76 5.11
N GLU A 106 -14.53 -10.40 3.95
CA GLU A 106 -14.37 -9.70 2.68
C GLU A 106 -15.55 -8.78 2.38
N VAL A 107 -16.80 -9.24 2.66
CA VAL A 107 -17.99 -8.43 2.48
C VAL A 107 -18.02 -7.27 3.49
N ALA A 108 -17.57 -7.51 4.73
CA ALA A 108 -17.44 -6.47 5.74
C ALA A 108 -16.52 -5.33 5.30
N MET A 109 -15.32 -5.68 4.82
CA MET A 109 -14.34 -4.72 4.31
C MET A 109 -14.91 -3.89 3.15
N ARG A 110 -15.58 -4.53 2.20
CA ARG A 110 -16.21 -3.85 1.05
C ARG A 110 -17.34 -2.91 1.50
N ASN A 111 -18.16 -3.33 2.46
CA ASN A 111 -19.26 -2.51 2.98
C ASN A 111 -18.75 -1.26 3.70
N LEU A 112 -17.64 -1.37 4.44
CA LEU A 112 -17.02 -0.22 5.10
C LEU A 112 -16.49 0.83 4.11
N LEU A 113 -16.14 0.44 2.88
CA LEU A 113 -15.67 1.35 1.82
C LEU A 113 -16.82 1.94 0.99
N SER A 114 -18.05 1.54 1.23
CA SER A 114 -19.20 2.05 0.51
C SER A 114 -19.94 3.18 1.27
N GLY A 115 -20.79 3.90 0.60
CA GLY A 115 -21.64 4.92 1.23
C GLY A 115 -20.86 6.11 1.76
N VAL A 116 -21.03 6.42 3.05
CA VAL A 116 -20.47 7.64 3.69
C VAL A 116 -18.96 7.65 3.78
N THR A 117 -18.35 6.49 3.70
CA THR A 117 -16.88 6.35 3.75
C THR A 117 -16.25 6.28 2.35
N ALA A 118 -17.05 6.42 1.30
CA ALA A 118 -16.59 6.39 -0.08
C ALA A 118 -15.41 7.36 -0.30
N ILE A 119 -14.42 6.89 -1.03
CA ILE A 119 -13.22 7.64 -1.39
C ILE A 119 -13.32 7.94 -2.88
N PRO A 120 -13.11 9.19 -3.32
CA PRO A 120 -13.14 9.53 -4.75
C PRO A 120 -12.25 8.60 -5.58
N LEU A 121 -12.72 8.23 -6.78
CA LEU A 121 -12.08 7.32 -7.73
C LEU A 121 -11.95 5.87 -7.25
N VAL A 122 -12.29 5.53 -6.00
CA VAL A 122 -12.22 4.16 -5.49
C VAL A 122 -13.48 3.40 -5.87
N GLU A 123 -13.30 2.27 -6.56
CA GLU A 123 -14.32 1.29 -6.88
C GLU A 123 -13.99 -0.06 -6.26
N LEU A 124 -15.03 -0.84 -5.95
CA LEU A 124 -14.85 -2.18 -5.42
C LEU A 124 -14.52 -3.16 -6.55
N GLY A 125 -13.38 -3.83 -6.45
CA GLY A 125 -12.97 -4.88 -7.38
C GLY A 125 -13.83 -6.15 -7.28
N THR A 126 -13.39 -7.22 -7.90
CA THR A 126 -14.08 -8.52 -7.88
C THR A 126 -14.10 -9.11 -6.47
N LEU A 127 -15.22 -9.72 -6.09
CA LEU A 127 -15.36 -10.47 -4.85
C LEU A 127 -14.66 -11.83 -5.02
N ASN A 128 -13.73 -12.16 -4.13
CA ASN A 128 -12.99 -13.43 -4.17
C ASN A 128 -13.77 -14.61 -3.53
N GLY A 129 -14.76 -14.29 -2.68
CA GLY A 129 -15.61 -15.29 -2.05
C GLY A 129 -14.97 -15.97 -0.84
N PHE A 130 -14.01 -15.34 -0.18
CA PHE A 130 -13.39 -15.86 1.04
C PHE A 130 -14.44 -16.23 2.09
N THR A 131 -14.16 -17.31 2.86
CA THR A 131 -15.14 -17.97 3.75
C THR A 131 -15.07 -17.49 5.19
N GLU A 132 -13.99 -16.80 5.57
CA GLU A 132 -13.77 -16.30 6.93
C GLU A 132 -14.91 -15.36 7.33
N LYS A 133 -15.41 -15.55 8.54
CA LYS A 133 -16.54 -14.79 9.09
C LYS A 133 -16.08 -13.89 10.23
N VAL A 134 -16.81 -12.81 10.44
CA VAL A 134 -16.63 -11.87 11.53
C VAL A 134 -17.98 -11.37 12.03
N GLU A 135 -18.03 -11.05 13.30
CA GLU A 135 -19.09 -10.27 13.91
C GLU A 135 -18.44 -9.07 14.63
N PHE A 136 -18.88 -7.86 14.31
CA PHE A 136 -18.33 -6.66 14.91
C PHE A 136 -19.31 -5.49 14.88
N GLN A 137 -19.04 -4.54 15.73
CA GLN A 137 -19.64 -3.22 15.73
C GLN A 137 -18.55 -2.18 15.51
N ALA A 138 -18.75 -1.28 14.57
CA ALA A 138 -17.87 -0.15 14.28
C ALA A 138 -18.64 1.16 14.44
N THR A 139 -18.09 2.10 15.19
CA THR A 139 -18.62 3.46 15.32
C THR A 139 -17.52 4.45 15.66
N MET A 140 -17.59 5.67 15.11
CA MET A 140 -16.69 6.80 15.39
C MET A 140 -15.20 6.45 15.34
N LYS A 141 -14.81 5.53 14.47
CA LYS A 141 -13.44 5.04 14.33
C LYS A 141 -12.90 5.33 12.94
N ASN A 142 -11.58 5.40 12.86
CA ASN A 142 -10.86 5.52 11.60
C ASN A 142 -11.08 4.28 10.73
N LEU A 143 -11.40 4.50 9.44
CA LEU A 143 -11.68 3.42 8.49
C LEU A 143 -10.50 2.48 8.31
N MET A 144 -9.29 3.00 8.12
CA MET A 144 -8.08 2.19 7.93
C MET A 144 -7.80 1.30 9.15
N THR A 145 -8.07 1.79 10.36
CA THR A 145 -7.91 0.99 11.59
C THR A 145 -8.82 -0.24 11.58
N TYR A 146 -10.07 -0.09 11.15
CA TYR A 146 -11.00 -1.23 11.03
C TYR A 146 -10.61 -2.16 9.90
N GLU A 147 -10.28 -1.64 8.73
CA GLU A 147 -9.81 -2.45 7.59
C GLU A 147 -8.60 -3.30 7.97
N THR A 148 -7.62 -2.71 8.66
CA THR A 148 -6.44 -3.43 9.16
C THR A 148 -6.82 -4.54 10.16
N LYS A 149 -7.77 -4.27 11.08
CA LYS A 149 -8.24 -5.28 12.04
C LYS A 149 -8.95 -6.45 11.34
N LEU A 150 -9.82 -6.16 10.39
CA LEU A 150 -10.53 -7.17 9.61
C LEU A 150 -9.55 -7.99 8.75
N ALA A 151 -8.61 -7.32 8.10
CA ALA A 151 -7.57 -7.96 7.32
C ALA A 151 -6.75 -8.97 8.16
N LYS A 152 -6.31 -8.55 9.36
CA LYS A 152 -5.57 -9.43 10.29
C LYS A 152 -6.43 -10.58 10.79
N ALA A 153 -7.69 -10.34 11.15
CA ALA A 153 -8.61 -11.37 11.64
C ALA A 153 -8.90 -12.45 10.58
N GLY A 154 -8.99 -12.06 9.29
CA GLY A 154 -9.24 -12.98 8.19
C GLY A 154 -7.98 -13.52 7.51
N THR A 155 -6.81 -13.08 7.91
CA THR A 155 -5.55 -13.35 7.17
C THR A 155 -5.67 -12.99 5.68
N ILE A 156 -6.36 -11.87 5.40
CA ILE A 156 -6.67 -11.36 4.06
C ILE A 156 -5.89 -10.07 3.84
N GLY A 157 -5.06 -10.01 2.81
CA GLY A 157 -4.43 -8.78 2.37
C GLY A 157 -5.41 -7.88 1.62
N TYR A 158 -5.16 -6.58 1.62
CA TYR A 158 -5.89 -5.64 0.78
C TYR A 158 -4.96 -4.63 0.13
N ARG A 159 -5.42 -4.05 -0.97
CA ARG A 159 -4.70 -2.98 -1.68
C ARG A 159 -5.63 -2.11 -2.49
N PHE A 160 -5.15 -0.92 -2.82
CA PHE A 160 -5.72 -0.05 -3.84
C PHE A 160 -4.86 -0.15 -5.09
N ARG A 161 -5.37 -0.84 -6.12
CA ARG A 161 -4.72 -0.97 -7.42
C ARG A 161 -5.18 0.16 -8.34
N PRO A 162 -4.27 1.03 -8.82
CA PRO A 162 -4.65 2.05 -9.79
C PRO A 162 -4.93 1.44 -11.17
N ASP A 163 -6.00 1.87 -11.78
CA ASP A 163 -6.32 1.68 -13.20
C ASP A 163 -6.15 3.04 -13.90
N PHE A 164 -4.92 3.30 -14.34
CA PHE A 164 -4.57 4.57 -14.96
C PHE A 164 -5.29 4.82 -16.28
N ARG A 165 -5.68 3.75 -17.01
CA ARG A 165 -6.40 3.87 -18.27
C ARG A 165 -7.82 4.40 -18.07
N ASN A 166 -8.50 3.88 -17.06
CA ASN A 166 -9.87 4.26 -16.74
C ASN A 166 -9.96 5.33 -15.65
N ARG A 167 -8.81 5.79 -15.13
CA ARG A 167 -8.69 6.77 -14.04
C ARG A 167 -9.48 6.39 -12.81
N LYS A 168 -9.28 5.16 -12.35
CA LYS A 168 -9.95 4.55 -11.19
C LYS A 168 -8.94 3.92 -10.26
N ILE A 169 -9.34 3.76 -9.01
CA ILE A 169 -8.59 3.03 -8.00
C ILE A 169 -9.46 1.83 -7.59
N ILE A 170 -8.95 0.64 -7.77
CA ILE A 170 -9.71 -0.59 -7.51
C ILE A 170 -9.30 -1.13 -6.14
N PHE A 171 -10.28 -1.21 -5.22
CA PHE A 171 -10.09 -1.92 -3.96
C PHE A 171 -10.12 -3.43 -4.21
N GLU A 172 -9.04 -4.10 -3.88
CA GLU A 172 -8.89 -5.53 -4.02
C GLU A 172 -8.51 -6.16 -2.69
N THR A 173 -9.13 -7.29 -2.39
CA THR A 173 -8.70 -8.21 -1.33
C THR A 173 -7.94 -9.37 -1.97
N TYR A 174 -7.00 -9.96 -1.26
CA TYR A 174 -6.23 -11.11 -1.75
C TYR A 174 -5.70 -11.96 -0.60
N LYS A 175 -5.40 -13.21 -0.88
CA LYS A 175 -4.61 -14.07 -0.01
C LYS A 175 -3.23 -14.28 -0.60
N GLY A 176 -2.23 -14.28 0.25
CA GLY A 176 -0.87 -14.63 -0.12
C GLY A 176 -0.76 -16.12 -0.45
N THR A 177 0.28 -16.47 -1.17
CA THR A 177 0.64 -17.87 -1.40
C THR A 177 1.46 -18.36 -0.20
N ASP A 178 0.96 -19.37 0.51
CA ASP A 178 1.75 -20.04 1.55
C ASP A 178 2.92 -20.78 0.90
N ARG A 179 4.13 -20.41 1.30
CA ARG A 179 5.39 -21.03 0.85
C ARG A 179 6.23 -21.53 2.02
N THR A 180 5.60 -21.72 3.18
CA THR A 180 6.24 -22.28 4.36
C THR A 180 6.52 -23.78 4.18
N THR A 181 7.29 -24.34 5.08
CA THR A 181 7.55 -25.79 5.12
C THR A 181 6.34 -26.60 5.60
N ALA A 182 5.32 -25.95 6.18
CA ALA A 182 4.13 -26.58 6.73
C ALA A 182 3.10 -27.04 5.67
N GLN A 183 3.27 -26.63 4.40
CA GLN A 183 2.40 -27.00 3.29
C GLN A 183 3.15 -27.82 2.22
N GLY A 184 2.43 -28.56 1.39
CA GLY A 184 2.99 -29.42 0.34
C GLY A 184 2.57 -29.07 -1.09
N ILE A 185 1.81 -27.95 -1.28
CA ILE A 185 1.20 -27.59 -2.57
C ILE A 185 2.12 -26.64 -3.37
N ASN A 186 2.67 -25.65 -2.70
CA ASN A 186 3.47 -24.59 -3.34
C ASN A 186 4.97 -24.83 -3.16
N SER A 187 5.79 -24.38 -4.10
CA SER A 187 7.24 -24.38 -3.93
C SER A 187 7.63 -23.63 -2.67
N ARG A 188 8.42 -24.26 -1.82
CA ARG A 188 8.88 -23.70 -0.55
C ARG A 188 9.90 -22.60 -0.81
N VAL A 189 9.92 -21.58 0.03
CA VAL A 189 10.98 -20.58 0.08
C VAL A 189 11.86 -20.90 1.28
N ILE A 190 13.14 -21.15 1.01
CA ILE A 190 14.13 -21.47 2.03
C ILE A 190 15.18 -20.37 2.03
N PHE A 191 15.39 -19.77 3.20
CA PHE A 191 16.49 -18.83 3.44
C PHE A 191 17.62 -19.57 4.13
N SER A 192 18.80 -19.61 3.51
CA SER A 192 19.98 -20.23 4.10
C SER A 192 21.26 -19.63 3.50
N GLU A 193 22.34 -19.73 4.24
CA GLU A 193 23.68 -19.32 3.77
C GLU A 193 24.13 -20.15 2.57
N SER A 194 23.80 -21.44 2.53
CA SER A 194 24.13 -22.33 1.39
C SER A 194 23.46 -21.96 0.08
N TYR A 195 22.34 -21.22 0.13
CA TYR A 195 21.67 -20.66 -1.06
C TYR A 195 22.09 -19.22 -1.36
N ASN A 196 23.05 -18.65 -0.64
CA ASN A 196 23.49 -17.26 -0.78
C ASN A 196 22.35 -16.20 -0.74
N ASN A 197 21.25 -16.54 -0.05
CA ASN A 197 20.11 -15.65 0.11
C ASN A 197 19.88 -15.21 1.56
N LEU A 198 20.82 -15.54 2.46
CA LEU A 198 20.84 -15.16 3.85
C LEU A 198 22.28 -14.79 4.25
N ASN A 199 22.58 -13.50 4.35
CA ASN A 199 23.93 -13.02 4.62
C ASN A 199 24.18 -12.69 6.10
N ASN A 200 23.11 -12.40 6.86
CA ASN A 200 23.23 -12.08 8.28
C ASN A 200 21.91 -12.38 9.00
N VAL A 201 22.01 -13.01 10.17
CA VAL A 201 20.87 -13.30 11.02
C VAL A 201 21.04 -12.60 12.35
N ILE A 202 20.12 -11.71 12.69
CA ILE A 202 20.05 -11.10 14.01
C ILE A 202 18.75 -11.59 14.67
N TYR A 203 18.90 -12.39 15.72
CA TYR A 203 17.78 -12.78 16.57
C TYR A 203 17.68 -11.83 17.76
N LYS A 204 16.51 -11.19 17.93
CA LYS A 204 16.22 -10.35 19.09
C LYS A 204 14.98 -10.89 19.79
N TYR A 205 15.13 -11.24 21.03
CA TYR A 205 14.02 -11.59 21.92
C TYR A 205 13.82 -10.42 22.91
N ASN A 206 12.59 -9.98 23.08
CA ASN A 206 12.22 -8.97 24.05
C ASN A 206 11.00 -9.45 24.84
N ASP A 207 11.15 -9.60 26.14
CA ASP A 207 10.11 -10.07 27.06
C ASP A 207 9.51 -8.90 27.87
N GLN A 208 9.55 -7.70 27.34
CA GLN A 208 8.85 -6.56 27.94
C GLN A 208 7.36 -6.66 27.64
N GLN A 209 6.58 -6.94 28.67
CA GLN A 209 5.11 -6.82 28.71
C GLN A 209 4.70 -5.37 28.88
#